data_9f7f44576d93d94762069d8a2114a16a
#
_entry.id   9f7f44576d93d94762069d8a2114a16a
#
_cell.length_a   1.000
_cell.length_b   1.000
_cell.length_c   1.000
_cell.angle_alpha   90.00
_cell.angle_beta   90.00
_cell.angle_gamma   90.00
#
_symmetry.space_group_name_H-M   'P 1'
#
loop_
_entity.id
_entity.type
_entity.pdbx_description
1 polymer ?
#
loop_
_entity_poly.entity_id
_entity_poly.type
_entity_poly.pdbx_seq_one_letter_code
_entity_poly.pdbx_strand_id
1 'polypeptide(L)'
;MAKKRIAINGFGRIGRLTFRNLWEMDDVEVVAINDLTDNATLAHLLKFDSAHGKFNHDITSSEDHITISGTKVAASSERDPSKLPWGEMKIDTVIEATGVFRTADQAKLHINAGAKKVVISAPGKGAGITTVVLGVNTDDASSDSTVFSNASCTTNCLAPVVKVLDEAFGIDKGSLTTTHAYTSDQRIQDAPHSDLRRARAAAYNIIPTTTGAAAAVGKVYPPIKDKLFAIAIRVPVITGSMIELNVITNKETSIDEVNAKFKEAAGSHLKGILEYSTDPLVSSDIIGNKHSCIFDSDMTNVLGNLVKVVAWYDNEAGYSARLADLVAQY
;
A
#
# COMPACT_ATOMS: atom_id res chain seq x y z
N MET A 1 -15.16 -17.83 16.20
CA MET A 1 -14.20 -17.04 17.03
C MET A 1 -14.71 -15.61 17.13
N ALA A 2 -14.31 -14.85 18.13
CA ALA A 2 -14.65 -13.41 18.18
C ALA A 2 -13.90 -12.70 17.03
N LYS A 3 -14.56 -11.74 16.40
CA LYS A 3 -13.94 -10.91 15.36
C LYS A 3 -12.80 -10.08 15.94
N LYS A 4 -11.72 -9.88 15.17
CA LYS A 4 -10.63 -8.97 15.51
C LYS A 4 -11.13 -7.52 15.46
N ARG A 5 -10.89 -6.75 16.51
CA ARG A 5 -11.39 -5.37 16.65
C ARG A 5 -10.36 -4.37 16.15
N ILE A 6 -10.72 -3.62 15.13
CA ILE A 6 -9.83 -2.70 14.40
C ILE A 6 -10.26 -1.25 14.64
N ALA A 7 -9.28 -0.37 14.86
CA ALA A 7 -9.46 1.07 14.78
C ALA A 7 -8.59 1.67 13.67
N ILE A 8 -9.06 2.76 13.06
CA ILE A 8 -8.32 3.47 12.01
C ILE A 8 -8.06 4.90 12.48
N ASN A 9 -6.78 5.26 12.62
CA ASN A 9 -6.34 6.62 12.88
C ASN A 9 -5.92 7.29 11.58
N GLY A 10 -6.67 8.31 11.14
CA GLY A 10 -6.55 8.93 9.82
C GLY A 10 -7.51 8.30 8.80
N PHE A 11 -8.61 9.00 8.51
CA PHE A 11 -9.65 8.51 7.60
C PHE A 11 -9.57 9.21 6.23
N GLY A 12 -8.31 9.39 5.76
CA GLY A 12 -7.97 9.85 4.41
C GLY A 12 -8.25 8.79 3.35
N ARG A 13 -7.66 8.93 2.16
CA ARG A 13 -7.89 8.00 1.04
C ARG A 13 -7.59 6.54 1.42
N ILE A 14 -6.41 6.26 1.95
CA ILE A 14 -6.01 4.89 2.32
C ILE A 14 -6.84 4.36 3.49
N GLY A 15 -7.09 5.19 4.52
CA GLY A 15 -7.95 4.79 5.65
C GLY A 15 -9.35 4.37 5.19
N ARG A 16 -9.99 5.14 4.30
CA ARG A 16 -11.33 4.82 3.79
C ARG A 16 -11.36 3.60 2.86
N LEU A 17 -10.38 3.44 1.98
CA LEU A 17 -10.32 2.25 1.11
C LEU A 17 -10.00 0.99 1.90
N THR A 18 -9.13 1.08 2.90
CA THR A 18 -8.88 -0.04 3.83
C THR A 18 -10.13 -0.37 4.64
N PHE A 19 -10.86 0.65 5.11
CA PHE A 19 -12.16 0.46 5.76
C PHE A 19 -13.13 -0.33 4.86
N ARG A 20 -13.28 0.06 3.58
CA ARG A 20 -14.14 -0.65 2.63
C ARG A 20 -13.74 -2.12 2.46
N ASN A 21 -12.43 -2.43 2.40
CA ASN A 21 -11.97 -3.81 2.32
C ASN A 21 -12.25 -4.59 3.60
N LEU A 22 -11.96 -4.03 4.77
CA LEU A 22 -12.22 -4.66 6.07
C LEU A 22 -13.72 -4.88 6.32
N TRP A 23 -14.57 -4.00 5.79
CA TRP A 23 -16.03 -4.12 5.92
C TRP A 23 -16.59 -5.38 5.28
N GLU A 24 -15.95 -5.88 4.24
CA GLU A 24 -16.33 -7.10 3.50
C GLU A 24 -15.71 -8.37 4.10
N MET A 25 -14.88 -8.27 5.15
CA MET A 25 -14.25 -9.43 5.80
C MET A 25 -15.08 -9.93 7.00
N ASP A 26 -15.20 -11.25 7.13
CA ASP A 26 -16.02 -11.87 8.19
C ASP A 26 -15.32 -11.98 9.54
N ASP A 27 -13.99 -12.00 9.57
CA ASP A 27 -13.14 -12.26 10.73
C ASP A 27 -12.66 -11.02 11.46
N VAL A 28 -12.94 -9.83 10.91
CA VAL A 28 -12.59 -8.53 11.49
C VAL A 28 -13.81 -7.64 11.65
N GLU A 29 -13.72 -6.63 12.52
CA GLU A 29 -14.69 -5.54 12.61
C GLU A 29 -13.98 -4.21 12.84
N VAL A 30 -14.31 -3.20 12.06
CA VAL A 30 -13.86 -1.83 12.31
C VAL A 30 -14.83 -1.19 13.30
N VAL A 31 -14.36 -0.93 14.52
CA VAL A 31 -15.20 -0.45 15.63
C VAL A 31 -15.02 1.04 15.88
N ALA A 32 -13.91 1.63 15.43
CA ALA A 32 -13.64 3.05 15.63
C ALA A 32 -12.80 3.65 14.49
N ILE A 33 -13.03 4.94 14.25
CA ILE A 33 -12.16 5.79 13.44
C ILE A 33 -11.79 7.05 14.25
N ASN A 34 -10.63 7.62 13.95
CA ASN A 34 -10.23 8.92 14.46
C ASN A 34 -9.72 9.79 13.30
N ASP A 35 -10.26 10.98 13.14
CA ASP A 35 -9.82 11.99 12.17
C ASP A 35 -10.18 13.38 12.66
N LEU A 36 -9.42 14.40 12.27
CA LEU A 36 -9.69 15.79 12.69
C LEU A 36 -10.79 16.46 11.87
N THR A 37 -11.26 15.81 10.82
CA THR A 37 -12.37 16.25 9.95
C THR A 37 -13.70 15.85 10.58
N ASP A 38 -14.75 16.64 10.36
CA ASP A 38 -16.10 16.34 10.87
C ASP A 38 -16.69 15.05 10.26
N ASN A 39 -17.53 14.39 11.04
CA ASN A 39 -18.09 13.08 10.67
C ASN A 39 -19.02 13.13 9.44
N ALA A 40 -19.69 14.23 9.16
CA ALA A 40 -20.55 14.38 8.00
C ALA A 40 -19.71 14.38 6.71
N THR A 41 -18.60 15.10 6.72
CA THR A 41 -17.63 15.10 5.61
C THR A 41 -16.99 13.72 5.45
N LEU A 42 -16.58 13.06 6.54
CA LEU A 42 -15.99 11.71 6.47
C LEU A 42 -16.98 10.67 5.93
N ALA A 43 -18.24 10.71 6.36
CA ALA A 43 -19.30 9.84 5.88
C ALA A 43 -19.57 10.06 4.39
N HIS A 44 -19.62 11.32 3.94
CA HIS A 44 -19.75 11.65 2.52
C HIS A 44 -18.60 11.09 1.68
N LEU A 45 -17.37 11.30 2.11
CA LEU A 45 -16.16 10.81 1.41
C LEU A 45 -16.00 9.29 1.49
N LEU A 46 -16.54 8.63 2.52
CA LEU A 46 -16.62 7.17 2.57
C LEU A 46 -17.61 6.65 1.53
N LYS A 47 -18.75 7.34 1.36
CA LYS A 47 -19.82 6.96 0.43
C LYS A 47 -19.40 7.16 -1.02
N PHE A 48 -18.76 8.28 -1.35
CA PHE A 48 -18.42 8.68 -2.72
C PHE A 48 -16.90 8.81 -2.90
N ASP A 49 -16.38 8.15 -3.91
CA ASP A 49 -14.98 8.21 -4.28
C ASP A 49 -14.84 8.43 -5.78
N SER A 50 -14.06 9.43 -6.19
CA SER A 50 -13.92 9.81 -7.59
C SER A 50 -13.19 8.77 -8.44
N ALA A 51 -12.29 7.99 -7.83
CA ALA A 51 -11.53 6.96 -8.51
C ALA A 51 -12.20 5.57 -8.38
N HIS A 52 -12.71 5.24 -7.17
CA HIS A 52 -13.19 3.89 -6.85
C HIS A 52 -14.71 3.80 -6.71
N GLY A 53 -15.42 4.87 -7.08
CA GLY A 53 -16.87 4.86 -7.14
C GLY A 53 -17.59 4.83 -5.78
N LYS A 54 -18.88 4.58 -5.83
CA LYS A 54 -19.75 4.60 -4.66
C LYS A 54 -19.59 3.34 -3.81
N PHE A 55 -19.47 3.51 -2.50
CA PHE A 55 -19.62 2.44 -1.52
C PHE A 55 -21.11 2.19 -1.28
N ASN A 56 -21.62 1.05 -1.75
CA ASN A 56 -23.07 0.77 -1.86
C ASN A 56 -23.70 0.34 -0.52
N HIS A 57 -23.48 1.14 0.52
CA HIS A 57 -24.10 1.01 1.83
C HIS A 57 -24.90 2.25 2.18
N ASP A 58 -25.89 2.11 3.06
CA ASP A 58 -26.53 3.27 3.65
C ASP A 58 -25.59 3.84 4.72
N ILE A 59 -25.20 5.12 4.55
CA ILE A 59 -24.20 5.76 5.41
C ILE A 59 -24.79 7.07 5.95
N THR A 60 -24.83 7.16 7.27
CA THR A 60 -25.23 8.35 8.01
C THR A 60 -24.18 8.68 9.07
N SER A 61 -24.23 9.86 9.64
CA SER A 61 -23.30 10.31 10.69
C SER A 61 -24.03 11.02 11.82
N SER A 62 -23.44 10.97 12.98
CA SER A 62 -23.77 11.79 14.16
C SER A 62 -22.50 12.43 14.71
N GLU A 63 -22.59 13.08 15.86
CA GLU A 63 -21.45 13.72 16.51
C GLU A 63 -20.36 12.72 16.92
N ASP A 64 -20.74 11.50 17.34
CA ASP A 64 -19.87 10.51 17.98
C ASP A 64 -19.69 9.21 17.17
N HIS A 65 -20.36 9.08 16.00
CA HIS A 65 -20.25 7.86 15.17
C HIS A 65 -20.64 8.09 13.72
N ILE A 66 -20.17 7.18 12.88
CA ILE A 66 -20.70 6.96 11.50
C ILE A 66 -21.45 5.62 11.52
N THR A 67 -22.65 5.61 10.95
CA THR A 67 -23.48 4.40 10.85
C THR A 67 -23.45 3.89 9.42
N ILE A 68 -23.09 2.61 9.23
CA ILE A 68 -23.03 1.95 7.93
C ILE A 68 -23.99 0.75 7.98
N SER A 69 -25.04 0.77 7.16
CA SER A 69 -26.07 -0.28 7.09
C SER A 69 -26.60 -0.69 8.49
N GLY A 70 -26.83 0.33 9.35
CA GLY A 70 -27.31 0.14 10.72
C GLY A 70 -26.23 -0.15 11.77
N THR A 71 -25.00 -0.46 11.39
CA THR A 71 -23.87 -0.70 12.31
C THR A 71 -23.16 0.60 12.64
N LYS A 72 -22.99 0.89 13.93
CA LYS A 72 -22.29 2.08 14.41
C LYS A 72 -20.79 1.84 14.50
N VAL A 73 -20.01 2.74 13.92
CA VAL A 73 -18.56 2.85 14.06
C VAL A 73 -18.28 4.14 14.85
N ALA A 74 -17.66 4.03 16.00
CA ALA A 74 -17.34 5.20 16.84
C ALA A 74 -16.40 6.14 16.07
N ALA A 75 -16.61 7.44 16.19
CA ALA A 75 -15.80 8.46 15.55
C ALA A 75 -15.31 9.48 16.57
N SER A 76 -14.02 9.73 16.58
CA SER A 76 -13.36 10.69 17.46
C SER A 76 -12.53 11.69 16.65
N SER A 77 -12.24 12.85 17.28
CA SER A 77 -11.42 13.91 16.69
C SER A 77 -10.29 14.31 17.66
N GLU A 78 -9.41 13.33 17.97
CA GLU A 78 -8.30 13.51 18.90
C GLU A 78 -6.98 13.58 18.13
N ARG A 79 -6.19 14.62 18.43
CA ARG A 79 -4.89 14.86 17.81
C ARG A 79 -3.77 14.02 18.43
N ASP A 80 -3.89 13.73 19.73
CA ASP A 80 -2.90 12.96 20.48
C ASP A 80 -3.32 11.50 20.58
N PRO A 81 -2.65 10.57 19.88
CA PRO A 81 -3.06 9.16 19.86
C PRO A 81 -3.06 8.49 21.25
N SER A 82 -2.29 9.01 22.21
CA SER A 82 -2.23 8.45 23.57
C SER A 82 -3.50 8.67 24.39
N LYS A 83 -4.39 9.57 23.96
CA LYS A 83 -5.67 9.88 24.59
C LYS A 83 -6.86 9.15 24.02
N LEU A 84 -6.64 8.36 22.98
CA LEU A 84 -7.70 7.59 22.32
C LEU A 84 -8.11 6.38 23.19
N PRO A 85 -9.40 6.02 23.26
CA PRO A 85 -9.90 5.03 24.21
C PRO A 85 -9.72 3.58 23.75
N TRP A 86 -8.57 3.24 23.18
CA TRP A 86 -8.34 1.93 22.57
C TRP A 86 -8.45 0.77 23.54
N GLY A 87 -8.00 0.95 24.78
CA GLY A 87 -8.11 -0.05 25.84
C GLY A 87 -9.56 -0.33 26.25
N GLU A 88 -10.37 0.72 26.44
CA GLU A 88 -11.80 0.60 26.78
C GLU A 88 -12.57 -0.08 25.65
N MET A 89 -12.22 0.24 24.39
CA MET A 89 -12.81 -0.32 23.19
C MET A 89 -12.26 -1.71 22.85
N LYS A 90 -11.27 -2.22 23.59
CA LYS A 90 -10.61 -3.52 23.37
C LYS A 90 -10.09 -3.67 21.93
N ILE A 91 -9.37 -2.66 21.45
CA ILE A 91 -8.80 -2.65 20.11
C ILE A 91 -7.65 -3.65 20.02
N ASP A 92 -7.73 -4.60 19.09
CA ASP A 92 -6.65 -5.53 18.78
C ASP A 92 -5.58 -4.86 17.93
N THR A 93 -5.98 -4.15 16.88
CA THR A 93 -5.03 -3.51 15.96
C THR A 93 -5.50 -2.10 15.57
N VAL A 94 -4.59 -1.13 15.65
CA VAL A 94 -4.78 0.20 15.07
C VAL A 94 -4.09 0.27 13.72
N ILE A 95 -4.80 0.75 12.70
CA ILE A 95 -4.23 1.18 11.43
C ILE A 95 -3.85 2.65 11.57
N GLU A 96 -2.56 2.95 11.55
CA GLU A 96 -2.04 4.32 11.55
C GLU A 96 -1.95 4.82 10.10
N ALA A 97 -2.94 5.58 9.67
CA ALA A 97 -3.12 6.04 8.29
C ALA A 97 -3.07 7.58 8.14
N THR A 98 -2.61 8.30 9.16
CA THR A 98 -2.45 9.78 9.07
C THR A 98 -1.25 10.20 8.23
N GLY A 99 -0.24 9.32 8.08
CA GLY A 99 1.05 9.63 7.46
C GLY A 99 1.98 10.46 8.35
N VAL A 100 1.57 10.79 9.58
CA VAL A 100 2.33 11.62 10.55
C VAL A 100 3.16 10.75 11.48
N PHE A 101 2.57 9.74 12.08
CA PHE A 101 3.18 8.89 13.11
C PHE A 101 3.87 7.68 12.46
N ARG A 102 5.12 7.83 12.04
CA ARG A 102 5.86 6.83 11.25
C ARG A 102 7.06 6.22 11.94
N THR A 103 7.39 6.63 13.17
CA THR A 103 8.45 6.01 13.99
C THR A 103 7.85 5.03 14.98
N ALA A 104 8.65 4.08 15.49
CA ALA A 104 8.20 3.12 16.50
C ALA A 104 7.65 3.82 17.76
N ASP A 105 8.34 4.86 18.23
CA ASP A 105 7.93 5.60 19.44
C ASP A 105 6.61 6.33 19.21
N GLN A 106 6.40 6.91 18.03
CA GLN A 106 5.13 7.54 17.67
C GLN A 106 3.99 6.51 17.57
N ALA A 107 4.22 5.38 16.94
CA ALA A 107 3.24 4.30 16.81
C ALA A 107 2.87 3.71 18.18
N LYS A 108 3.84 3.61 19.11
CA LYS A 108 3.61 3.13 20.48
C LYS A 108 2.65 4.00 21.28
N LEU A 109 2.36 5.24 20.89
CA LEU A 109 1.31 6.03 21.52
C LEU A 109 -0.04 5.31 21.47
N HIS A 110 -0.35 4.59 20.41
CA HIS A 110 -1.55 3.76 20.32
C HIS A 110 -1.50 2.53 21.25
N ILE A 111 -0.31 1.93 21.41
CA ILE A 111 -0.12 0.81 22.36
C ILE A 111 -0.33 1.31 23.78
N ASN A 112 0.23 2.48 24.12
CA ASN A 112 0.04 3.11 25.44
C ASN A 112 -1.44 3.47 25.69
N ALA A 113 -2.21 3.77 24.66
CA ALA A 113 -3.65 3.96 24.70
C ALA A 113 -4.46 2.65 24.84
N GLY A 114 -3.79 1.49 24.82
CA GLY A 114 -4.38 0.18 25.07
C GLY A 114 -4.62 -0.71 23.85
N ALA A 115 -4.18 -0.32 22.65
CA ALA A 115 -4.16 -1.21 21.49
C ALA A 115 -3.09 -2.30 21.65
N LYS A 116 -3.33 -3.50 21.09
CA LYS A 116 -2.35 -4.58 21.18
C LYS A 116 -1.27 -4.47 20.07
N LYS A 117 -1.66 -4.00 18.89
CA LYS A 117 -0.79 -3.86 17.71
C LYS A 117 -1.08 -2.58 16.94
N VAL A 118 -0.08 -2.11 16.19
CA VAL A 118 -0.20 -0.98 15.25
C VAL A 118 0.37 -1.36 13.90
N VAL A 119 -0.37 -1.06 12.84
CA VAL A 119 0.09 -1.20 11.46
C VAL A 119 0.15 0.18 10.81
N ILE A 120 1.36 0.63 10.48
CA ILE A 120 1.59 1.92 9.82
C ILE A 120 1.34 1.77 8.33
N SER A 121 0.45 2.59 7.76
CA SER A 121 0.12 2.62 6.32
C SER A 121 1.11 3.44 5.49
N ALA A 122 2.38 3.40 5.84
CA ALA A 122 3.46 4.10 5.15
C ALA A 122 4.80 3.42 5.47
N PRO A 123 5.88 3.70 4.72
CA PRO A 123 7.21 3.27 5.11
C PRO A 123 7.57 3.75 6.51
N GLY A 124 7.86 2.80 7.40
CA GLY A 124 8.30 3.08 8.75
C GLY A 124 9.69 3.76 8.77
N LYS A 125 9.91 4.64 9.75
CA LYS A 125 11.16 5.38 9.95
C LYS A 125 11.89 4.91 11.20
N GLY A 126 13.19 4.61 11.07
CA GLY A 126 14.02 4.17 12.19
C GLY A 126 13.88 2.68 12.51
N ALA A 127 14.36 2.28 13.68
CA ALA A 127 14.32 0.91 14.18
C ALA A 127 13.01 0.60 14.94
N GLY A 128 12.79 -0.68 15.26
CA GLY A 128 11.64 -1.13 16.08
C GLY A 128 10.31 -1.23 15.31
N ILE A 129 10.36 -1.29 13.99
CA ILE A 129 9.20 -1.49 13.10
C ILE A 129 9.46 -2.69 12.22
N THR A 130 8.58 -3.69 12.29
CA THR A 130 8.61 -4.85 11.38
C THR A 130 7.93 -4.47 10.06
N THR A 131 8.72 -4.30 9.00
CA THR A 131 8.18 -4.01 7.67
C THR A 131 7.83 -5.31 6.97
N VAL A 132 6.57 -5.47 6.57
CA VAL A 132 6.05 -6.68 5.93
C VAL A 132 5.49 -6.35 4.55
N VAL A 133 5.87 -7.16 3.57
CA VAL A 133 5.26 -7.24 2.25
C VAL A 133 4.76 -8.67 2.08
N LEU A 134 3.46 -8.84 2.08
CA LEU A 134 2.83 -10.17 1.98
C LEU A 134 3.27 -10.89 0.70
N GLY A 135 3.60 -12.19 0.83
CA GLY A 135 4.16 -13.01 -0.24
C GLY A 135 5.68 -12.86 -0.44
N VAL A 136 6.33 -11.92 0.25
CA VAL A 136 7.79 -11.72 0.16
C VAL A 136 8.49 -12.10 1.44
N ASN A 137 8.13 -11.48 2.56
CA ASN A 137 8.73 -11.69 3.87
C ASN A 137 7.67 -11.85 4.99
N THR A 138 6.58 -12.52 4.69
CA THR A 138 5.47 -12.74 5.64
C THR A 138 5.97 -13.37 6.95
N ASP A 139 6.94 -14.27 6.86
CA ASP A 139 7.51 -15.02 8.00
C ASP A 139 8.39 -14.16 8.93
N ASP A 140 8.80 -12.96 8.51
CA ASP A 140 9.56 -12.02 9.35
C ASP A 140 8.71 -11.43 10.48
N ALA A 141 7.40 -11.54 10.39
CA ALA A 141 6.48 -11.06 11.41
C ALA A 141 6.39 -12.05 12.57
N SER A 142 7.13 -11.79 13.64
CA SER A 142 7.07 -12.59 14.87
C SER A 142 5.81 -12.28 15.68
N SER A 143 5.39 -13.24 16.53
CA SER A 143 4.30 -13.05 17.50
C SER A 143 4.52 -11.85 18.43
N ASP A 144 5.78 -11.52 18.72
CA ASP A 144 6.18 -10.47 19.65
C ASP A 144 6.23 -9.07 19.00
N SER A 145 6.11 -9.00 17.68
CA SER A 145 6.04 -7.72 16.97
C SER A 145 4.75 -6.98 17.30
N THR A 146 4.86 -5.74 17.75
CA THR A 146 3.70 -4.90 18.09
C THR A 146 3.52 -3.73 17.11
N VAL A 147 4.57 -3.33 16.38
CA VAL A 147 4.54 -2.24 15.41
C VAL A 147 4.98 -2.75 14.06
N PHE A 148 4.06 -2.68 13.11
CA PHE A 148 4.26 -3.12 11.73
C PHE A 148 4.21 -1.94 10.75
N SER A 149 4.78 -2.12 9.57
CA SER A 149 4.61 -1.23 8.42
C SER A 149 4.27 -2.07 7.18
N ASN A 150 3.25 -1.67 6.45
CA ASN A 150 2.89 -2.24 5.15
C ASN A 150 3.77 -1.68 4.00
N ALA A 151 4.93 -1.11 4.31
CA ALA A 151 5.80 -0.44 3.33
C ALA A 151 5.07 0.63 2.50
N SER A 152 5.38 0.75 1.21
CA SER A 152 4.69 1.63 0.25
C SER A 152 3.97 0.83 -0.83
N CYS A 153 3.05 1.48 -1.56
CA CYS A 153 2.38 0.87 -2.71
C CYS A 153 3.38 0.39 -3.77
N THR A 154 4.37 1.20 -4.11
CA THR A 154 5.43 0.83 -5.05
C THR A 154 6.26 -0.35 -4.54
N THR A 155 6.57 -0.40 -3.24
CA THR A 155 7.29 -1.54 -2.63
C THR A 155 6.46 -2.82 -2.69
N ASN A 156 5.16 -2.74 -2.46
CA ASN A 156 4.26 -3.89 -2.57
C ASN A 156 4.15 -4.43 -4.00
N CYS A 157 4.25 -3.56 -5.01
CA CYS A 157 4.32 -3.99 -6.40
C CYS A 157 5.70 -4.56 -6.75
N LEU A 158 6.78 -3.87 -6.39
CA LEU A 158 8.14 -4.18 -6.81
C LEU A 158 8.71 -5.44 -6.15
N ALA A 159 8.48 -5.63 -4.86
CA ALA A 159 9.13 -6.71 -4.10
C ALA A 159 8.75 -8.12 -4.60
N PRO A 160 7.48 -8.46 -4.89
CA PRO A 160 7.13 -9.73 -5.52
C PRO A 160 7.79 -9.91 -6.89
N VAL A 161 7.82 -8.85 -7.72
CA VAL A 161 8.44 -8.89 -9.07
C VAL A 161 9.94 -9.18 -8.98
N VAL A 162 10.64 -8.49 -8.09
CA VAL A 162 12.08 -8.69 -7.84
C VAL A 162 12.35 -10.09 -7.33
N LYS A 163 11.55 -10.58 -6.37
CA LYS A 163 11.72 -11.92 -5.80
C LYS A 163 11.60 -13.00 -6.85
N VAL A 164 10.59 -12.95 -7.73
CA VAL A 164 10.41 -13.91 -8.82
C VAL A 164 11.61 -13.92 -9.77
N LEU A 165 12.11 -12.74 -10.18
CA LEU A 165 13.25 -12.65 -11.08
C LEU A 165 14.55 -13.11 -10.41
N ASP A 166 14.81 -12.72 -9.17
CA ASP A 166 16.05 -13.07 -8.48
C ASP A 166 16.13 -14.56 -8.15
N GLU A 167 15.03 -15.17 -7.69
CA GLU A 167 14.96 -16.61 -7.42
C GLU A 167 15.13 -17.47 -8.69
N ALA A 168 14.61 -16.99 -9.83
CA ALA A 168 14.70 -17.72 -11.10
C ALA A 168 16.04 -17.54 -11.81
N PHE A 169 16.55 -16.31 -11.88
CA PHE A 169 17.67 -15.96 -12.77
C PHE A 169 18.85 -15.31 -12.03
N GLY A 170 18.66 -14.89 -10.77
CA GLY A 170 19.60 -14.06 -10.00
C GLY A 170 19.69 -12.64 -10.58
N ILE A 171 19.74 -11.63 -9.72
CA ILE A 171 19.90 -10.23 -10.13
C ILE A 171 21.29 -9.74 -9.72
N ASP A 172 22.09 -9.29 -10.69
CA ASP A 172 23.34 -8.60 -10.43
C ASP A 172 23.09 -7.14 -10.03
N LYS A 173 22.38 -6.40 -10.89
CA LYS A 173 22.04 -4.99 -10.68
C LYS A 173 20.86 -4.59 -11.57
N GLY A 174 20.27 -3.42 -11.28
CA GLY A 174 19.19 -2.94 -12.11
C GLY A 174 18.73 -1.52 -11.79
N SER A 175 17.74 -1.08 -12.56
CA SER A 175 17.09 0.21 -12.41
C SER A 175 15.58 0.09 -12.42
N LEU A 176 14.93 0.86 -11.55
CA LEU A 176 13.49 1.00 -11.47
C LEU A 176 13.07 2.40 -11.89
N THR A 177 12.12 2.49 -12.79
CA THR A 177 11.31 3.69 -12.97
C THR A 177 9.87 3.36 -12.58
N THR A 178 9.28 4.13 -11.65
CA THR A 178 7.83 4.06 -11.43
C THR A 178 7.16 5.27 -12.06
N THR A 179 6.25 5.03 -13.02
CA THR A 179 5.30 6.02 -13.53
C THR A 179 4.08 5.97 -12.65
N HIS A 180 3.87 7.02 -11.84
CA HIS A 180 2.99 6.98 -10.68
C HIS A 180 1.91 8.05 -10.77
N ALA A 181 0.68 7.71 -10.45
CA ALA A 181 -0.41 8.65 -10.27
C ALA A 181 -0.03 9.75 -9.26
N TYR A 182 -0.61 10.94 -9.38
CA TYR A 182 -0.43 11.98 -8.36
C TYR A 182 -1.08 11.56 -7.02
N THR A 183 -0.56 12.10 -5.94
CA THR A 183 -1.06 11.82 -4.59
C THR A 183 -1.26 13.12 -3.81
N SER A 184 -1.92 13.06 -2.66
CA SER A 184 -2.15 14.22 -1.77
C SER A 184 -0.86 14.88 -1.25
N ASP A 185 0.30 14.24 -1.43
CA ASP A 185 1.62 14.83 -1.16
C ASP A 185 1.97 15.96 -2.16
N GLN A 186 1.39 15.92 -3.37
CA GLN A 186 1.65 16.90 -4.40
C GLN A 186 0.70 18.11 -4.29
N ARG A 187 1.02 19.19 -5.01
CA ARG A 187 0.21 20.39 -5.06
C ARG A 187 -0.73 20.37 -6.26
N ILE A 188 -1.97 20.79 -6.07
CA ILE A 188 -2.95 20.94 -7.18
C ILE A 188 -2.48 22.04 -8.12
N GLN A 189 -2.09 23.20 -7.58
CA GLN A 189 -1.45 24.32 -8.28
C GLN A 189 -0.06 24.55 -7.69
N ASP A 190 0.76 25.37 -8.38
CA ASP A 190 2.11 25.72 -7.91
C ASP A 190 2.03 26.30 -6.48
N ALA A 191 2.65 25.62 -5.52
CA ALA A 191 2.64 26.01 -4.11
C ALA A 191 3.86 25.42 -3.37
N PRO A 192 4.24 25.97 -2.20
CA PRO A 192 5.43 25.53 -1.48
C PRO A 192 5.42 24.03 -1.16
N HIS A 193 6.54 23.37 -1.43
CA HIS A 193 6.83 21.99 -1.11
C HIS A 193 8.34 21.82 -0.91
N SER A 194 8.79 20.90 -0.06
CA SER A 194 10.23 20.63 0.17
C SER A 194 10.95 20.10 -1.06
N ASP A 195 10.27 19.31 -1.90
CA ASP A 195 10.72 18.96 -3.25
C ASP A 195 10.13 19.97 -4.22
N LEU A 196 10.99 20.79 -4.86
CA LEU A 196 10.57 21.84 -5.77
C LEU A 196 9.87 21.33 -7.03
N ARG A 197 10.10 20.08 -7.43
CA ARG A 197 9.37 19.46 -8.54
C ARG A 197 7.94 19.08 -8.13
N ARG A 198 7.73 18.59 -6.90
CA ARG A 198 6.39 18.34 -6.34
C ARG A 198 5.64 19.61 -5.95
N ALA A 199 6.34 20.74 -5.91
CA ALA A 199 5.72 22.06 -5.73
C ALA A 199 4.88 22.52 -6.93
N ARG A 200 5.02 21.85 -8.09
CA ARG A 200 4.33 22.20 -9.33
C ARG A 200 3.00 21.46 -9.46
N ALA A 201 2.09 22.04 -10.24
CA ALA A 201 0.72 21.56 -10.46
C ALA A 201 0.68 20.08 -10.90
N ALA A 202 0.13 19.21 -10.06
CA ALA A 202 0.18 17.77 -10.20
C ALA A 202 -0.61 17.24 -11.42
N ALA A 203 -1.78 17.81 -11.68
CA ALA A 203 -2.66 17.38 -12.77
C ALA A 203 -2.30 17.99 -14.13
N TYR A 204 -1.16 18.71 -14.23
CA TYR A 204 -0.72 19.39 -15.45
C TYR A 204 0.67 18.99 -15.91
N ASN A 205 1.50 18.45 -15.02
CA ASN A 205 2.92 18.21 -15.29
C ASN A 205 3.29 16.72 -15.20
N ILE A 206 4.28 16.32 -15.99
CA ILE A 206 5.09 15.12 -15.74
C ILE A 206 6.18 15.54 -14.75
N ILE A 207 6.22 14.95 -13.56
CA ILE A 207 7.05 15.36 -12.45
C ILE A 207 8.05 14.27 -12.07
N PRO A 208 9.32 14.31 -12.53
CA PRO A 208 10.36 13.43 -12.03
C PRO A 208 10.69 13.75 -10.57
N THR A 209 10.80 12.72 -9.72
CA THR A 209 11.10 12.88 -8.30
C THR A 209 11.76 11.63 -7.74
N THR A 210 12.16 11.69 -6.47
CA THR A 210 12.77 10.57 -5.77
C THR A 210 11.74 9.54 -5.31
N THR A 211 12.18 8.28 -5.14
CA THR A 211 11.43 7.22 -4.47
C THR A 211 12.37 6.40 -3.60
N GLY A 212 11.88 5.99 -2.44
CA GLY A 212 12.58 5.06 -1.55
C GLY A 212 12.32 3.57 -1.84
N ALA A 213 11.66 3.24 -2.96
CA ALA A 213 11.21 1.87 -3.21
C ALA A 213 12.36 0.86 -3.31
N ALA A 214 13.46 1.18 -3.99
CA ALA A 214 14.62 0.28 -4.10
C ALA A 214 15.22 -0.05 -2.73
N ALA A 215 15.45 0.97 -1.89
CA ALA A 215 15.96 0.77 -0.54
C ALA A 215 14.97 0.00 0.35
N ALA A 216 13.66 0.23 0.16
CA ALA A 216 12.62 -0.48 0.92
C ALA A 216 12.55 -1.97 0.53
N VAL A 217 12.68 -2.30 -0.77
CA VAL A 217 12.74 -3.70 -1.21
C VAL A 217 13.96 -4.40 -0.63
N GLY A 218 15.14 -3.76 -0.59
CA GLY A 218 16.33 -4.34 0.03
C GLY A 218 16.20 -4.63 1.55
N LYS A 219 15.20 -4.03 2.23
CA LYS A 219 14.89 -4.35 3.63
C LYS A 219 14.03 -5.61 3.77
N VAL A 220 13.04 -5.79 2.87
CA VAL A 220 12.10 -6.92 2.92
C VAL A 220 12.57 -8.13 2.11
N TYR A 221 13.52 -7.92 1.20
CA TYR A 221 14.18 -8.96 0.43
C TYR A 221 15.70 -8.67 0.37
N PRO A 222 16.47 -9.06 1.41
CA PRO A 222 17.88 -8.72 1.54
C PRO A 222 18.80 -9.10 0.38
N PRO A 223 18.56 -10.17 -0.41
CA PRO A 223 19.42 -10.52 -1.55
C PRO A 223 19.57 -9.41 -2.61
N ILE A 224 18.62 -8.45 -2.67
CA ILE A 224 18.65 -7.34 -3.64
C ILE A 224 19.20 -6.03 -3.07
N LYS A 225 19.63 -6.05 -1.79
CA LYS A 225 20.15 -4.84 -1.13
C LYS A 225 21.29 -4.22 -1.93
N ASP A 226 21.20 -2.90 -2.16
CA ASP A 226 22.18 -2.08 -2.87
C ASP A 226 22.40 -2.43 -4.37
N LYS A 227 21.58 -3.32 -4.94
CA LYS A 227 21.64 -3.70 -6.36
C LYS A 227 20.73 -2.88 -7.28
N LEU A 228 19.80 -2.12 -6.71
CA LEU A 228 18.84 -1.32 -7.49
C LEU A 228 18.94 0.18 -7.18
N PHE A 229 18.83 1.02 -8.20
CA PHE A 229 18.48 2.42 -8.04
C PHE A 229 17.08 2.69 -8.59
N ALA A 230 16.44 3.78 -8.14
CA ALA A 230 15.05 4.05 -8.51
C ALA A 230 14.77 5.54 -8.65
N ILE A 231 13.89 5.86 -9.60
CA ILE A 231 13.25 7.18 -9.74
C ILE A 231 11.74 7.01 -9.81
N ALA A 232 11.00 8.08 -9.50
CA ALA A 232 9.58 8.17 -9.73
C ALA A 232 9.26 9.27 -10.74
N ILE A 233 8.30 9.03 -11.61
CA ILE A 233 7.75 10.01 -12.54
C ILE A 233 6.26 10.12 -12.21
N ARG A 234 5.84 11.26 -11.62
CA ARG A 234 4.44 11.53 -11.37
C ARG A 234 3.76 12.03 -12.63
N VAL A 235 2.58 11.49 -12.92
CA VAL A 235 1.80 11.79 -14.12
C VAL A 235 0.39 12.24 -13.77
N PRO A 236 -0.31 12.98 -14.66
CA PRO A 236 -1.65 13.54 -14.39
C PRO A 236 -2.77 12.50 -14.46
N VAL A 237 -2.68 11.40 -13.70
CA VAL A 237 -3.74 10.40 -13.53
C VAL A 237 -4.11 10.29 -12.06
N ILE A 238 -5.40 10.02 -11.79
CA ILE A 238 -5.93 10.02 -10.43
C ILE A 238 -5.47 8.82 -9.60
N THR A 239 -5.40 7.64 -10.23
CA THR A 239 -4.86 6.40 -9.69
C THR A 239 -4.43 5.49 -10.84
N GLY A 240 -3.75 4.39 -10.57
CA GLY A 240 -3.19 3.54 -11.61
C GLY A 240 -1.74 3.94 -11.93
N SER A 241 -0.82 3.14 -11.42
CA SER A 241 0.62 3.34 -11.52
C SER A 241 1.27 2.11 -12.13
N MET A 242 2.49 2.25 -12.64
CA MET A 242 3.27 1.13 -13.14
C MET A 242 4.72 1.23 -12.70
N ILE A 243 5.37 0.08 -12.60
CA ILE A 243 6.83 -0.01 -12.54
C ILE A 243 7.37 -0.52 -13.87
N GLU A 244 8.49 0.02 -14.29
CA GLU A 244 9.39 -0.54 -15.30
C GLU A 244 10.69 -0.92 -14.58
N LEU A 245 10.98 -2.21 -14.54
CA LEU A 245 12.16 -2.76 -13.91
C LEU A 245 13.09 -3.33 -14.99
N ASN A 246 14.30 -2.79 -15.07
CA ASN A 246 15.36 -3.26 -15.93
C ASN A 246 16.46 -3.86 -15.07
N VAL A 247 16.81 -5.13 -15.28
CA VAL A 247 17.83 -5.84 -14.52
C VAL A 247 18.83 -6.57 -15.42
N ILE A 248 20.05 -6.67 -14.93
CA ILE A 248 21.05 -7.60 -15.44
C ILE A 248 20.94 -8.86 -14.58
N THR A 249 20.60 -9.98 -15.22
CA THR A 249 20.51 -11.29 -14.56
C THR A 249 21.85 -12.04 -14.61
N ASN A 250 22.07 -12.97 -13.67
CA ASN A 250 23.27 -13.79 -13.62
C ASN A 250 23.30 -14.88 -14.70
N LYS A 251 22.15 -15.14 -15.32
CA LYS A 251 21.98 -16.13 -16.40
C LYS A 251 21.25 -15.45 -17.55
N GLU A 252 21.64 -15.82 -18.78
CA GLU A 252 20.82 -15.52 -19.96
C GLU A 252 19.46 -16.20 -19.84
N THR A 253 18.43 -15.58 -20.39
CA THR A 253 17.06 -16.08 -20.35
C THR A 253 16.32 -15.65 -21.63
N SER A 254 15.05 -16.00 -21.72
CA SER A 254 14.15 -15.64 -22.82
C SER A 254 12.86 -15.02 -22.29
N ILE A 255 12.10 -14.34 -23.16
CA ILE A 255 10.78 -13.79 -22.84
C ILE A 255 9.85 -14.88 -22.29
N ASP A 256 9.84 -16.04 -22.95
CA ASP A 256 8.99 -17.17 -22.58
C ASP A 256 9.32 -17.71 -21.19
N GLU A 257 10.62 -17.83 -20.86
CA GLU A 257 11.05 -18.30 -19.54
C GLU A 257 10.69 -17.29 -18.44
N VAL A 258 10.89 -15.99 -18.67
CA VAL A 258 10.49 -14.94 -17.72
C VAL A 258 8.99 -14.99 -17.51
N ASN A 259 8.19 -14.97 -18.57
CA ASN A 259 6.74 -14.99 -18.50
C ASN A 259 6.20 -16.25 -17.82
N ALA A 260 6.82 -17.41 -18.09
CA ALA A 260 6.47 -18.68 -17.43
C ALA A 260 6.66 -18.61 -15.92
N LYS A 261 7.76 -17.99 -15.42
CA LYS A 261 8.02 -17.83 -13.98
C LYS A 261 6.98 -16.93 -13.30
N PHE A 262 6.60 -15.84 -13.93
CA PHE A 262 5.54 -14.98 -13.38
C PHE A 262 4.17 -15.66 -13.40
N LYS A 263 3.83 -16.39 -14.46
CA LYS A 263 2.58 -17.16 -14.53
C LYS A 263 2.51 -18.26 -13.48
N GLU A 264 3.62 -18.96 -13.24
CA GLU A 264 3.76 -19.96 -12.18
C GLU A 264 3.55 -19.33 -10.79
N ALA A 265 4.23 -18.21 -10.50
CA ALA A 265 4.14 -17.50 -9.24
C ALA A 265 2.70 -16.98 -8.96
N ALA A 266 2.05 -16.40 -9.97
CA ALA A 266 0.68 -15.90 -9.87
C ALA A 266 -0.35 -17.03 -9.59
N GLY A 267 -0.11 -18.23 -10.10
CA GLY A 267 -0.97 -19.40 -9.86
C GLY A 267 -0.68 -20.14 -8.55
N SER A 268 0.42 -19.82 -7.87
CA SER A 268 0.89 -20.55 -6.69
C SER A 268 1.06 -19.64 -5.46
N HIS A 269 2.30 -19.42 -5.03
CA HIS A 269 2.65 -18.74 -3.77
C HIS A 269 2.34 -17.22 -3.74
N LEU A 270 2.15 -16.59 -4.90
CA LEU A 270 1.71 -15.20 -5.01
C LEU A 270 0.25 -15.04 -5.45
N LYS A 271 -0.54 -16.12 -5.38
CA LYS A 271 -1.97 -16.06 -5.71
C LYS A 271 -2.69 -15.00 -4.86
N GLY A 272 -3.45 -14.10 -5.53
CA GLY A 272 -4.13 -12.97 -4.91
C GLY A 272 -3.22 -11.77 -4.58
N ILE A 273 -1.90 -11.90 -4.76
CA ILE A 273 -0.91 -10.83 -4.60
C ILE A 273 -0.40 -10.35 -5.96
N LEU A 274 -0.03 -11.30 -6.83
CA LEU A 274 0.40 -11.05 -8.20
C LEU A 274 -0.65 -11.59 -9.17
N GLU A 275 -1.07 -10.76 -10.11
CA GLU A 275 -1.88 -11.12 -11.27
C GLU A 275 -0.97 -11.21 -12.49
N TYR A 276 -1.20 -12.20 -13.35
CA TYR A 276 -0.53 -12.34 -14.66
C TYR A 276 -1.50 -11.93 -15.76
N SER A 277 -1.16 -10.89 -16.52
CA SER A 277 -1.99 -10.39 -17.62
C SER A 277 -1.34 -10.60 -18.98
N THR A 278 -2.19 -10.89 -19.96
CA THR A 278 -1.89 -10.89 -21.40
C THR A 278 -2.67 -9.80 -22.15
N ASP A 279 -3.43 -8.98 -21.41
CA ASP A 279 -4.23 -7.92 -21.98
C ASP A 279 -3.38 -6.65 -22.18
N PRO A 280 -3.62 -5.86 -23.24
CA PRO A 280 -2.92 -4.59 -23.50
C PRO A 280 -3.45 -3.48 -22.58
N LEU A 281 -3.04 -3.52 -21.30
CA LEU A 281 -3.56 -2.67 -20.24
C LEU A 281 -3.07 -1.22 -20.32
N VAL A 282 -3.94 -0.30 -19.88
CA VAL A 282 -3.60 1.08 -19.55
C VAL A 282 -4.05 1.42 -18.12
N SER A 283 -3.66 2.58 -17.60
CA SER A 283 -3.89 2.93 -16.19
C SER A 283 -5.36 2.92 -15.75
N SER A 284 -6.32 3.17 -16.64
CA SER A 284 -7.74 3.13 -16.31
C SER A 284 -8.28 1.71 -16.11
N ASP A 285 -7.66 0.71 -16.73
CA ASP A 285 -8.11 -0.68 -16.69
C ASP A 285 -7.82 -1.35 -15.34
N ILE A 286 -6.84 -0.83 -14.62
CA ILE A 286 -6.42 -1.39 -13.33
C ILE A 286 -7.06 -0.70 -12.12
N ILE A 287 -7.93 0.31 -12.34
CA ILE A 287 -8.61 1.00 -11.24
C ILE A 287 -9.50 0.02 -10.47
N GLY A 288 -9.29 -0.06 -9.16
CA GLY A 288 -10.00 -0.98 -8.27
C GLY A 288 -9.42 -2.40 -8.21
N ASN A 289 -8.38 -2.72 -8.98
CA ASN A 289 -7.71 -4.02 -8.90
C ASN A 289 -7.01 -4.16 -7.54
N LYS A 290 -7.30 -5.24 -6.83
CA LYS A 290 -6.82 -5.49 -5.46
C LYS A 290 -5.47 -6.21 -5.39
N HIS A 291 -4.88 -6.64 -6.50
CA HIS A 291 -3.55 -7.23 -6.50
C HIS A 291 -2.47 -6.18 -6.19
N SER A 292 -1.40 -6.59 -5.53
CA SER A 292 -0.24 -5.74 -5.26
C SER A 292 0.50 -5.37 -6.53
N CYS A 293 0.53 -6.30 -7.49
CA CYS A 293 1.10 -6.09 -8.82
C CYS A 293 0.35 -6.92 -9.86
N ILE A 294 0.22 -6.36 -11.07
CA ILE A 294 -0.33 -6.99 -12.26
C ILE A 294 0.81 -7.04 -13.27
N PHE A 295 1.39 -8.21 -13.45
CA PHE A 295 2.49 -8.42 -14.39
C PHE A 295 1.97 -8.37 -15.81
N ASP A 296 2.53 -7.48 -16.63
CA ASP A 296 2.19 -7.28 -18.03
C ASP A 296 3.15 -8.09 -18.91
N SER A 297 2.69 -9.27 -19.35
CA SER A 297 3.54 -10.21 -20.08
C SER A 297 3.91 -9.74 -21.47
N ASP A 298 3.09 -8.89 -22.12
CA ASP A 298 3.37 -8.38 -23.46
C ASP A 298 4.48 -7.31 -23.45
N MET A 299 4.73 -6.71 -22.27
CA MET A 299 5.78 -5.70 -22.10
C MET A 299 7.12 -6.28 -21.67
N THR A 300 7.24 -7.61 -21.55
CA THR A 300 8.51 -8.29 -21.26
C THR A 300 9.46 -8.19 -22.44
N ASN A 301 10.71 -7.77 -22.19
CA ASN A 301 11.77 -7.76 -23.19
C ASN A 301 13.05 -8.36 -22.62
N VAL A 302 13.77 -9.11 -23.45
CA VAL A 302 15.02 -9.77 -23.07
C VAL A 302 16.06 -9.57 -24.18
N LEU A 303 17.28 -9.19 -23.77
CA LEU A 303 18.44 -9.11 -24.64
C LEU A 303 19.65 -9.74 -23.92
N GLY A 304 19.91 -11.03 -24.19
CA GLY A 304 20.88 -11.82 -23.44
C GLY A 304 20.48 -11.92 -21.97
N ASN A 305 21.26 -11.30 -21.09
CA ASN A 305 20.97 -11.21 -19.66
C ASN A 305 20.36 -9.87 -19.22
N LEU A 306 20.06 -8.96 -20.14
CA LEU A 306 19.30 -7.75 -19.85
C LEU A 306 17.80 -8.07 -19.95
N VAL A 307 17.11 -8.02 -18.84
CA VAL A 307 15.68 -8.30 -18.72
C VAL A 307 14.94 -7.02 -18.33
N LYS A 308 13.91 -6.70 -19.10
CA LYS A 308 12.95 -5.63 -18.80
C LYS A 308 11.58 -6.23 -18.55
N VAL A 309 10.96 -5.86 -17.44
CA VAL A 309 9.57 -6.22 -17.10
C VAL A 309 8.77 -5.00 -16.69
N VAL A 310 7.46 -5.08 -16.91
CA VAL A 310 6.50 -4.06 -16.51
C VAL A 310 5.46 -4.70 -15.60
N ALA A 311 5.07 -4.00 -14.55
CA ALA A 311 3.93 -4.38 -13.72
C ALA A 311 3.11 -3.16 -13.32
N TRP A 312 1.80 -3.31 -13.41
CA TRP A 312 0.81 -2.31 -13.02
C TRP A 312 0.37 -2.50 -11.56
N TYR A 313 -0.11 -1.44 -10.94
CA TYR A 313 -0.75 -1.50 -9.62
C TYR A 313 -1.69 -0.32 -9.41
N ASP A 314 -2.88 -0.59 -8.89
CA ASP A 314 -3.66 0.50 -8.31
C ASP A 314 -3.00 0.89 -6.98
N ASN A 315 -2.34 2.04 -6.97
CA ASN A 315 -1.55 2.51 -5.83
C ASN A 315 -2.40 2.79 -4.57
N GLU A 316 -3.72 2.85 -4.71
CA GLU A 316 -4.67 3.00 -3.61
C GLU A 316 -5.41 1.70 -3.30
N ALA A 317 -6.10 1.08 -4.27
CA ALA A 317 -6.90 -0.13 -4.05
C ALA A 317 -6.03 -1.35 -3.71
N GLY A 318 -4.99 -1.64 -4.50
CA GLY A 318 -4.09 -2.76 -4.24
C GLY A 318 -3.35 -2.61 -2.91
N TYR A 319 -2.85 -1.41 -2.61
CA TYR A 319 -2.20 -1.12 -1.34
C TYR A 319 -3.14 -1.26 -0.14
N SER A 320 -4.36 -0.74 -0.24
CA SER A 320 -5.37 -0.81 0.83
C SER A 320 -5.87 -2.23 1.06
N ALA A 321 -5.95 -3.06 0.01
CA ALA A 321 -6.25 -4.48 0.13
C ALA A 321 -5.14 -5.21 0.89
N ARG A 322 -3.87 -5.00 0.54
CA ARG A 322 -2.73 -5.59 1.29
C ARG A 322 -2.67 -5.13 2.74
N LEU A 323 -3.01 -3.87 3.01
CA LEU A 323 -3.08 -3.36 4.38
C LEU A 323 -4.20 -4.06 5.18
N ALA A 324 -5.36 -4.28 4.57
CA ALA A 324 -6.46 -5.03 5.19
C ALA A 324 -6.06 -6.49 5.47
N ASP A 325 -5.44 -7.17 4.51
CA ASP A 325 -4.97 -8.56 4.69
C ASP A 325 -3.91 -8.66 5.79
N LEU A 326 -2.96 -7.72 5.83
CA LEU A 326 -1.92 -7.69 6.88
C LEU A 326 -2.55 -7.53 8.27
N VAL A 327 -3.54 -6.65 8.40
CA VAL A 327 -4.25 -6.40 9.66
C VAL A 327 -5.10 -7.61 10.06
N ALA A 328 -5.74 -8.29 9.13
CA ALA A 328 -6.50 -9.50 9.39
C ALA A 328 -5.59 -10.65 9.85
N GLN A 329 -4.40 -10.77 9.26
CA GLN A 329 -3.46 -11.85 9.57
C GLN A 329 -2.78 -11.70 10.94
N TYR A 330 -2.37 -10.50 11.33
CA TYR A 330 -1.58 -10.21 12.55
C TYR A 330 -2.36 -9.38 13.57
#